data_0cd7fc756c89d3d582cb8437dba09115
#
_entry.id   0cd7fc756c89d3d582cb8437dba09115
#
_cell.length_a   1.000
_cell.length_b   1.000
_cell.length_c   1.000
_cell.angle_alpha   90.00
_cell.angle_beta   90.00
_cell.angle_gamma   90.00
#
_symmetry.space_group_name_H-M   'P 1'
#
loop_
_entity.id
_entity.type
_entity.pdbx_description
1 polymer ?
#
loop_
_entity_poly.entity_id
_entity_poly.type
_entity_poly.pdbx_seq_one_letter_code
_entity_poly.pdbx_strand_id
1 'polypeptide(L)'
;MKPYRLIETEEELRKTADEWRKLKELAIDIECENNLHHYGIFISIIQVSGDGKNWVVDIMKIDKPKPLLEILEDRGIVKIFHDVSFDFRILKKQFGCQPKNIFDTQIAAHMLGISKVGLGHILQEEFGVKKEEKFQK
;
A
#
# COMPACT_ATOMS: atom_id res chain seq x y z
N MET A 1 8.59 15.98 3.95
CA MET A 1 7.71 14.80 4.14
C MET A 1 6.27 15.28 4.34
N LYS A 2 5.33 14.70 3.63
CA LYS A 2 3.92 15.03 3.85
C LYS A 2 3.45 14.45 5.19
N PRO A 3 2.58 15.14 5.95
CA PRO A 3 2.07 14.63 7.22
C PRO A 3 1.30 13.32 7.00
N TYR A 4 1.40 12.42 7.97
CA TYR A 4 0.67 11.17 7.98
C TYR A 4 0.13 10.88 9.39
N ARG A 5 -0.91 10.07 9.47
CA ARG A 5 -1.46 9.55 10.71
C ARG A 5 -0.97 8.11 10.91
N LEU A 6 -0.30 7.87 12.04
CA LEU A 6 0.13 6.53 12.43
C LEU A 6 -1.03 5.80 13.14
N ILE A 7 -1.27 4.56 12.73
CA ILE A 7 -2.32 3.68 13.27
C ILE A 7 -1.63 2.49 13.91
N GLU A 8 -1.78 2.34 15.21
CA GLU A 8 -1.09 1.34 16.02
C GLU A 8 -2.04 0.42 16.80
N THR A 9 -3.36 0.68 16.75
CA THR A 9 -4.36 -0.13 17.46
C THR A 9 -5.49 -0.56 16.54
N GLU A 10 -6.13 -1.69 16.86
CA GLU A 10 -7.28 -2.19 16.11
C GLU A 10 -8.46 -1.21 16.14
N GLU A 11 -8.65 -0.49 17.25
CA GLU A 11 -9.70 0.51 17.37
C GLU A 11 -9.49 1.70 16.44
N GLU A 12 -8.26 2.24 16.39
CA GLU A 12 -7.91 3.31 15.45
C GLU A 12 -8.07 2.84 14.00
N LEU A 13 -7.66 1.61 13.71
CA LEU A 13 -7.81 1.03 12.38
C LEU A 13 -9.27 0.92 11.98
N ARG A 14 -10.14 0.45 12.87
CA ARG A 14 -11.58 0.35 12.60
C ARG A 14 -12.20 1.71 12.29
N LYS A 15 -11.88 2.73 13.09
CA LYS A 15 -12.36 4.10 12.87
C LYS A 15 -11.86 4.66 11.53
N THR A 16 -10.61 4.41 11.22
CA THR A 16 -10.00 4.86 9.96
C THR A 16 -10.58 4.11 8.76
N ALA A 17 -10.85 2.82 8.88
CA ALA A 17 -11.50 2.06 7.81
C ALA A 17 -12.90 2.62 7.47
N ASP A 18 -13.63 3.15 8.45
CA ASP A 18 -14.90 3.83 8.20
C ASP A 18 -14.72 5.12 7.38
N GLU A 19 -13.61 5.84 7.57
CA GLU A 19 -13.24 6.97 6.71
C GLU A 19 -12.93 6.49 5.28
N TRP A 20 -12.14 5.43 5.13
CA TRP A 20 -11.75 4.87 3.82
C TRP A 20 -12.92 4.34 3.01
N ARG A 21 -13.95 3.77 3.66
CA ARG A 21 -15.16 3.27 2.97
C ARG A 21 -15.93 4.36 2.23
N LYS A 22 -15.72 5.62 2.59
CA LYS A 22 -16.35 6.77 1.91
C LYS A 22 -15.57 7.23 0.68
N LEU A 23 -14.36 6.72 0.46
CA LEU A 23 -13.49 7.10 -0.64
C LEU A 23 -13.70 6.16 -1.84
N LYS A 24 -13.51 6.69 -3.03
CA LYS A 24 -13.62 5.90 -4.27
C LYS A 24 -12.34 5.15 -4.59
N GLU A 25 -11.21 5.65 -4.14
CA GLU A 25 -9.89 5.11 -4.43
C GLU A 25 -8.91 5.33 -3.28
N LEU A 26 -7.99 4.39 -3.13
CA LEU A 26 -6.90 4.43 -2.16
C LEU A 26 -5.62 3.96 -2.82
N ALA A 27 -4.54 4.72 -2.68
CA ALA A 27 -3.21 4.26 -3.04
C ALA A 27 -2.61 3.46 -1.88
N ILE A 28 -2.01 2.31 -2.19
CA ILE A 28 -1.49 1.34 -1.21
C ILE A 28 -0.04 1.06 -1.53
N ASP A 29 0.81 1.05 -0.51
CA ASP A 29 2.19 0.59 -0.57
C ASP A 29 2.51 -0.26 0.66
N ILE A 30 3.26 -1.35 0.47
CA ILE A 30 3.54 -2.35 1.52
C ILE A 30 5.04 -2.44 1.74
N GLU A 31 5.46 -2.26 2.98
CA GLU A 31 6.83 -2.50 3.40
C GLU A 31 6.94 -3.81 4.17
N CYS A 32 7.91 -4.61 3.79
CA CYS A 32 8.16 -5.91 4.40
C CYS A 32 9.52 -5.94 5.10
N GLU A 33 9.57 -6.66 6.20
CA GLU A 33 10.84 -7.01 6.84
C GLU A 33 11.23 -8.45 6.50
N ASN A 34 12.52 -8.61 6.17
CA ASN A 34 13.15 -9.90 6.06
C ASN A 34 14.02 -10.13 7.32
N ASN A 35 13.44 -10.75 8.32
CA ASN A 35 14.17 -11.01 9.56
C ASN A 35 15.01 -12.28 9.39
N LEU A 36 16.34 -12.14 9.43
CA LEU A 36 17.30 -13.24 9.34
C LEU A 36 17.15 -14.28 10.48
N HIS A 37 16.45 -13.93 11.56
CA HIS A 37 16.23 -14.79 12.73
C HIS A 37 14.88 -15.53 12.71
N HIS A 38 13.97 -15.13 11.81
CA HIS A 38 12.71 -15.81 11.59
C HIS A 38 12.55 -16.12 10.10
N TYR A 39 12.33 -17.38 9.78
CA TYR A 39 12.17 -17.82 8.39
C TYR A 39 10.95 -17.18 7.74
N GLY A 40 11.19 -16.18 6.91
CA GLY A 40 10.17 -15.61 6.04
C GLY A 40 10.16 -14.10 5.97
N ILE A 41 9.51 -13.61 4.93
CA ILE A 41 9.18 -12.19 4.73
C ILE A 41 7.82 -11.95 5.35
N PHE A 42 7.68 -10.88 6.13
CA PHE A 42 6.41 -10.44 6.70
C PHE A 42 6.21 -8.94 6.53
N ILE A 43 4.95 -8.54 6.47
CA ILE A 43 4.56 -7.14 6.33
C ILE A 43 4.82 -6.44 7.66
N SER A 44 5.58 -5.34 7.62
CA SER A 44 5.82 -4.49 8.78
C SER A 44 4.86 -3.33 8.85
N ILE A 45 4.70 -2.60 7.75
CA ILE A 45 3.75 -1.49 7.64
C ILE A 45 3.00 -1.52 6.31
N ILE A 46 1.80 -0.97 6.33
CA ILE A 46 1.05 -0.68 5.11
C ILE A 46 0.76 0.82 5.07
N GLN A 47 1.18 1.46 3.99
CA GLN A 47 0.93 2.86 3.73
C GLN A 47 -0.33 3.00 2.90
N VAL A 48 -1.21 3.93 3.28
CA VAL A 48 -2.46 4.22 2.60
C VAL A 48 -2.55 5.70 2.32
N SER A 49 -2.95 6.07 1.12
CA SER A 49 -3.19 7.48 0.76
C SER A 49 -4.52 7.62 0.02
N GLY A 50 -5.27 8.64 0.35
CA GLY A 50 -6.54 8.96 -0.30
C GLY A 50 -7.07 10.32 0.12
N ASP A 51 -7.75 11.01 -0.77
CA ASP A 51 -8.33 12.33 -0.51
C ASP A 51 -7.36 13.34 0.15
N GLY A 52 -6.11 13.34 -0.34
CA GLY A 52 -5.06 14.24 0.16
C GLY A 52 -4.51 13.90 1.55
N LYS A 53 -4.94 12.81 2.15
CA LYS A 53 -4.48 12.32 3.47
C LYS A 53 -3.60 11.10 3.32
N ASN A 54 -2.72 10.89 4.31
CA ASN A 54 -1.83 9.74 4.37
C ASN A 54 -1.95 9.05 5.72
N TRP A 55 -1.91 7.73 5.71
CA TRP A 55 -1.91 6.88 6.90
C TRP A 55 -0.81 5.84 6.80
N VAL A 56 -0.27 5.47 7.94
CA VAL A 56 0.68 4.37 8.09
C VAL A 56 0.09 3.41 9.11
N VAL A 57 -0.16 2.18 8.71
CA VAL A 57 -0.68 1.12 9.58
C VAL A 57 0.48 0.25 10.03
N ASP A 58 0.74 0.24 11.32
CA ASP A 58 1.78 -0.60 11.93
C ASP A 58 1.26 -2.03 12.14
N ILE A 59 1.59 -2.89 11.19
CA ILE A 59 1.17 -4.30 11.20
C ILE A 59 1.87 -5.10 12.31
N MET A 60 3.03 -4.64 12.76
CA MET A 60 3.73 -5.28 13.88
C MET A 60 3.00 -5.14 15.22
N LYS A 61 2.19 -4.09 15.36
CA LYS A 61 1.38 -3.80 16.56
C LYS A 61 -0.06 -4.28 16.45
N ILE A 62 -0.55 -4.51 15.24
CA ILE A 62 -1.94 -4.93 14.99
C ILE A 62 -1.96 -6.37 14.49
N ASP A 63 -2.22 -7.30 15.38
CA ASP A 63 -2.21 -8.75 15.09
C ASP A 63 -3.27 -9.15 14.04
N LYS A 64 -4.43 -8.54 14.09
CA LYS A 64 -5.55 -8.84 13.18
C LYS A 64 -6.04 -7.57 12.47
N PRO A 65 -5.41 -7.18 11.34
CA PRO A 65 -5.81 -5.95 10.63
C PRO A 65 -7.09 -6.15 9.79
N LYS A 66 -8.08 -6.86 10.31
CA LYS A 66 -9.31 -7.22 9.59
C LYS A 66 -10.00 -6.05 8.90
N PRO A 67 -10.17 -4.86 9.54
CA PRO A 67 -10.80 -3.73 8.87
C PRO A 67 -10.06 -3.28 7.61
N LEU A 68 -8.71 -3.31 7.62
CA LEU A 68 -7.90 -3.01 6.45
C LEU A 68 -8.06 -4.07 5.37
N LEU A 69 -8.06 -5.36 5.75
CA LEU A 69 -8.21 -6.46 4.78
C LEU A 69 -9.58 -6.40 4.08
N GLU A 70 -10.63 -6.03 4.81
CA GLU A 70 -11.96 -5.81 4.24
C GLU A 70 -11.96 -4.66 3.21
N ILE A 71 -11.26 -3.57 3.48
CA ILE A 71 -11.06 -2.46 2.53
C ILE A 71 -10.32 -2.94 1.28
N LEU A 72 -9.25 -3.72 1.45
CA LEU A 72 -8.48 -4.24 0.32
C LEU A 72 -9.33 -5.16 -0.59
N GLU A 73 -10.24 -5.91 -0.02
CA GLU A 73 -11.14 -6.81 -0.75
C GLU A 73 -12.46 -6.17 -1.22
N ASP A 74 -12.73 -4.92 -0.83
CA ASP A 74 -13.94 -4.20 -1.25
C ASP A 74 -13.88 -3.85 -2.74
N ARG A 75 -14.85 -4.35 -3.50
CA ARG A 75 -14.97 -4.08 -4.94
C ARG A 75 -15.41 -2.65 -5.25
N GLY A 76 -16.02 -1.96 -4.30
CA GLY A 76 -16.48 -0.58 -4.44
C GLY A 76 -15.37 0.47 -4.38
N ILE A 77 -14.17 0.08 -3.92
CA ILE A 77 -13.03 0.97 -3.77
C ILE A 77 -11.91 0.50 -4.71
N VAL A 78 -11.40 1.40 -5.52
CA VAL A 78 -10.20 1.15 -6.35
C VAL A 78 -8.96 1.16 -5.46
N LYS A 79 -8.14 0.12 -5.49
CA LYS A 79 -6.82 0.09 -4.86
C LYS A 79 -5.76 0.33 -5.91
N ILE A 80 -5.01 1.41 -5.74
CA ILE A 80 -3.94 1.83 -6.64
C ILE A 80 -2.62 1.33 -6.07
N PHE A 81 -1.92 0.52 -6.86
CA PHE A 81 -0.58 -0.01 -6.55
C PHE A 81 0.39 0.37 -7.66
N HIS A 82 1.67 0.22 -7.37
CA HIS A 82 2.73 0.24 -8.38
C HIS A 82 3.49 -1.08 -8.35
N ASP A 83 3.32 -1.94 -9.36
CA ASP A 83 3.79 -3.33 -9.40
C ASP A 83 3.20 -4.17 -8.26
N VAL A 84 1.92 -4.43 -8.36
CA VAL A 84 1.14 -5.13 -7.32
C VAL A 84 1.52 -6.59 -7.11
N SER A 85 2.30 -7.18 -7.99
CA SER A 85 2.54 -8.64 -8.00
C SER A 85 3.16 -9.16 -6.70
N PHE A 86 4.12 -8.44 -6.13
CA PHE A 86 4.72 -8.80 -4.84
C PHE A 86 3.74 -8.57 -3.69
N ASP A 87 3.10 -7.41 -3.64
CA ASP A 87 2.17 -7.02 -2.58
C ASP A 87 0.98 -7.97 -2.50
N PHE A 88 0.44 -8.37 -3.66
CA PHE A 88 -0.64 -9.34 -3.74
C PHE A 88 -0.23 -10.70 -3.14
N ARG A 89 0.96 -11.19 -3.49
CA ARG A 89 1.45 -12.47 -2.99
C ARG A 89 1.68 -12.46 -1.48
N ILE A 90 2.27 -11.41 -0.94
CA ILE A 90 2.54 -11.33 0.51
C ILE A 90 1.25 -11.16 1.32
N LEU A 91 0.29 -10.36 0.85
CA LEU A 91 -1.03 -10.23 1.47
C LEU A 91 -1.78 -11.55 1.50
N LYS A 92 -1.75 -12.30 0.38
CA LYS A 92 -2.36 -13.63 0.31
C LYS A 92 -1.67 -14.62 1.23
N LYS A 93 -0.34 -14.62 1.26
CA LYS A 93 0.45 -15.54 2.11
C LYS A 93 0.24 -15.28 3.59
N GLN A 94 0.30 -14.02 4.01
CA GLN A 94 0.28 -13.64 5.44
C GLN A 94 -1.14 -13.62 6.01
N PHE A 95 -2.12 -13.14 5.26
CA PHE A 95 -3.48 -12.91 5.76
C PHE A 95 -4.57 -13.65 4.97
N GLY A 96 -4.23 -14.38 3.91
CA GLY A 96 -5.23 -14.94 3.01
C GLY A 96 -6.01 -13.87 2.22
N CYS A 97 -5.57 -12.62 2.27
CA CYS A 97 -6.23 -11.48 1.63
C CYS A 97 -5.94 -11.45 0.13
N GLN A 98 -6.99 -11.25 -0.66
CA GLN A 98 -6.90 -11.10 -2.11
C GLN A 98 -7.51 -9.75 -2.52
N PRO A 99 -6.71 -8.70 -2.65
CA PRO A 99 -7.22 -7.39 -3.05
C PRO A 99 -8.06 -7.45 -4.32
N LYS A 100 -9.14 -6.68 -4.33
CA LYS A 100 -10.09 -6.58 -5.45
C LYS A 100 -10.09 -5.15 -6.01
N ASN A 101 -10.50 -5.00 -7.26
CA ASN A 101 -10.58 -3.71 -7.94
C ASN A 101 -9.24 -2.96 -7.89
N ILE A 102 -8.22 -3.57 -8.49
CA ILE A 102 -6.85 -3.09 -8.50
C ILE A 102 -6.60 -2.26 -9.76
N PHE A 103 -5.96 -1.10 -9.59
CA PHE A 103 -5.33 -0.33 -10.65
C PHE A 103 -3.82 -0.32 -10.42
N ASP A 104 -3.06 -0.90 -11.34
CA ASP A 104 -1.60 -0.95 -11.27
C ASP A 104 -1.00 0.11 -12.19
N THR A 105 -0.34 1.10 -11.60
CA THR A 105 0.26 2.23 -12.34
C THR A 105 1.45 1.80 -13.19
N GLN A 106 2.15 0.70 -12.87
CA GLN A 106 3.22 0.17 -13.71
C GLN A 106 2.65 -0.46 -14.98
N ILE A 107 1.58 -1.24 -14.86
CA ILE A 107 0.88 -1.81 -16.03
C ILE A 107 0.31 -0.69 -16.90
N ALA A 108 -0.31 0.32 -16.29
CA ALA A 108 -0.82 1.47 -17.04
C ALA A 108 0.28 2.20 -17.82
N ALA A 109 1.44 2.39 -17.21
CA ALA A 109 2.61 2.99 -17.86
C ALA A 109 3.09 2.15 -19.06
N HIS A 110 3.16 0.83 -18.92
CA HIS A 110 3.47 -0.07 -20.04
C HIS A 110 2.47 0.06 -21.19
N MET A 111 1.17 0.12 -20.87
CA MET A 111 0.10 0.28 -21.88
C MET A 111 0.20 1.62 -22.62
N LEU A 112 0.73 2.66 -21.98
CA LEU A 112 0.99 3.96 -22.61
C LEU A 112 2.30 4.00 -23.41
N GLY A 113 3.07 2.91 -23.47
CA GLY A 113 4.34 2.84 -24.21
C GLY A 113 5.52 3.47 -23.47
N ILE A 114 5.40 3.72 -22.16
CA ILE A 114 6.51 4.24 -21.35
C ILE A 114 7.52 3.12 -21.17
N SER A 115 8.79 3.37 -21.55
CA SER A 115 9.83 2.34 -21.52
C SER A 115 10.43 2.13 -20.14
N LYS A 116 10.53 3.19 -19.33
CA LYS A 116 11.07 3.15 -17.95
C LYS A 116 9.93 3.30 -16.95
N VAL A 117 9.38 2.19 -16.52
CA VAL A 117 8.16 2.11 -15.71
C VAL A 117 8.37 2.08 -14.19
N GLY A 118 9.61 2.21 -13.72
CA GLY A 118 9.90 2.34 -12.30
C GLY A 118 9.26 3.59 -11.70
N LEU A 119 8.69 3.48 -10.48
CA LEU A 119 7.95 4.57 -9.84
C LEU A 119 8.78 5.86 -9.75
N GLY A 120 10.05 5.74 -9.34
CA GLY A 120 10.94 6.91 -9.23
C GLY A 120 11.14 7.63 -10.55
N HIS A 121 11.25 6.88 -11.67
CA HIS A 121 11.38 7.47 -13.00
C HIS A 121 10.11 8.19 -13.43
N ILE A 122 8.95 7.55 -13.26
CA ILE A 122 7.65 8.17 -13.60
C ILE A 122 7.42 9.43 -12.78
N LEU A 123 7.70 9.41 -11.48
CA LEU A 123 7.57 10.58 -10.62
C LEU A 123 8.47 11.74 -11.07
N GLN A 124 9.71 11.44 -11.48
CA GLN A 124 10.65 12.45 -11.97
C GLN A 124 10.18 13.06 -13.30
N GLU A 125 9.81 12.23 -14.27
CA GLU A 125 9.46 12.67 -15.62
C GLU A 125 8.11 13.40 -15.68
N GLU A 126 7.10 12.86 -14.97
CA GLU A 126 5.73 13.39 -15.07
C GLU A 126 5.44 14.49 -14.04
N PHE A 127 6.10 14.49 -12.89
CA PHE A 127 5.80 15.41 -11.79
C PHE A 127 7.01 16.22 -11.30
N GLY A 128 8.22 15.97 -11.82
CA GLY A 128 9.43 16.62 -11.37
C GLY A 128 9.83 16.27 -9.92
N VAL A 129 9.28 15.18 -9.37
CA VAL A 129 9.50 14.73 -7.98
C VAL A 129 10.58 13.66 -7.95
N LYS A 130 11.62 13.88 -7.14
CA LYS A 130 12.64 12.86 -6.88
C LYS A 130 12.19 11.96 -5.72
N LYS A 131 12.27 10.64 -5.93
CA LYS A 131 12.09 9.66 -4.85
C LYS A 131 13.27 9.79 -3.87
N GLU A 132 12.98 9.90 -2.58
CA GLU A 132 14.03 9.88 -1.55
C GLU A 132 14.54 8.44 -1.37
N GLU A 133 15.78 8.19 -1.78
CA GLU A 133 16.40 6.86 -1.69
C GLU A 133 16.96 6.50 -0.31
N LYS A 134 16.85 7.41 0.66
CA LYS A 134 17.47 7.25 2.00
C LYS A 134 17.02 6.02 2.80
N PHE A 135 15.95 5.37 2.42
CA PHE A 135 15.35 4.25 3.14
C PHE A 135 15.36 2.93 2.38
N GLN A 136 16.01 2.88 1.23
CA GLN A 136 16.23 1.62 0.48
C GLN A 136 17.60 1.02 0.85
N LYS A 137 17.69 0.41 2.03
CA LYS A 137 18.82 -0.46 2.38
C LYS A 137 18.32 -1.83 2.76
#